data_e34ee8e8b1e82b634a224fdfa1eb6b69
#
_entry.id   e34ee8e8b1e82b634a224fdfa1eb6b69
#
_cell.length_a   1.000
_cell.length_b   1.000
_cell.length_c   1.000
_cell.angle_alpha   90.00
_cell.angle_beta   90.00
_cell.angle_gamma   90.00
#
_symmetry.space_group_name_H-M   'P 1'
#
loop_
_entity.id
_entity.type
_entity.pdbx_description
1 polymer ?
#
loop_
_entity_poly.entity_id
_entity_poly.type
_entity_poly.pdbx_seq_one_letter_code
_entity_poly.pdbx_strand_id
1 'polypeptide(L)'
;MRIVPFFIFFIIGCQVSEPERSGKSRQGLPDAESWNATITLTNKGAKRAVIRAGHLEKYNERQYILLNEEVDADFFNENEVYTTNLKSKIAEVDEEEDFLIAIGNVIVVSDSGVTLFTDTLSWDNVREKVYTDDKVIFITEEQDTLYGIGFESDVELDNWKILSPTGVFHEKN
;
A
#
# COMPACT_ATOMS: atom_id res chain seq x y z
N MET A 1 61.95 17.72 54.61
CA MET A 1 60.88 16.67 54.61
C MET A 1 59.62 17.30 54.01
N ARG A 2 59.39 17.11 52.65
CA ARG A 2 58.26 17.73 51.92
C ARG A 2 57.14 16.70 51.82
N ILE A 3 56.03 16.99 52.39
CA ILE A 3 54.79 16.19 52.40
C ILE A 3 54.05 16.61 51.13
N VAL A 4 53.89 15.67 50.19
CA VAL A 4 53.04 15.86 48.97
C VAL A 4 51.63 15.36 49.31
N PRO A 5 50.57 16.19 49.23
CA PRO A 5 49.20 15.70 49.41
C PRO A 5 48.75 14.88 48.20
N PHE A 6 48.39 13.63 48.46
CA PHE A 6 47.79 12.73 47.50
C PHE A 6 46.30 13.09 47.31
N PHE A 7 45.96 13.68 46.16
CA PHE A 7 44.59 14.06 45.82
C PHE A 7 43.88 12.86 45.24
N ILE A 8 43.01 12.20 46.00
CA ILE A 8 42.16 11.10 45.54
C ILE A 8 40.99 11.70 44.78
N PHE A 9 41.01 11.51 43.44
CA PHE A 9 39.91 11.90 42.55
C PHE A 9 38.82 10.79 42.59
N PHE A 10 37.71 11.07 43.27
CA PHE A 10 36.54 10.18 43.31
C PHE A 10 35.76 10.36 42.01
N ILE A 11 35.91 9.42 41.03
CA ILE A 11 35.09 9.35 39.84
C ILE A 11 33.77 8.72 40.24
N ILE A 12 32.73 9.53 40.43
CA ILE A 12 31.35 9.04 40.55
C ILE A 12 30.88 8.66 39.13
N GLY A 13 30.98 7.38 38.81
CA GLY A 13 30.40 6.82 37.63
C GLY A 13 28.88 6.85 37.72
N CYS A 14 28.25 7.67 36.89
CA CYS A 14 26.80 7.61 36.68
C CYS A 14 26.49 6.30 35.96
N GLN A 15 26.02 5.29 36.67
CA GLN A 15 25.44 4.10 36.05
C GLN A 15 24.09 4.50 35.46
N VAL A 16 24.04 4.64 34.15
CA VAL A 16 22.79 4.66 33.43
C VAL A 16 22.25 3.24 33.48
N SER A 17 21.28 3.00 34.38
CA SER A 17 20.49 1.79 34.34
C SER A 17 19.68 1.79 33.02
N GLU A 18 20.04 0.91 32.10
CA GLU A 18 19.16 0.61 30.97
C GLU A 18 17.82 0.15 31.55
N PRO A 19 16.67 0.72 31.10
CA PRO A 19 15.38 0.20 31.51
C PRO A 19 15.30 -1.25 31.04
N GLU A 20 15.16 -2.19 31.98
CA GLU A 20 14.82 -3.58 31.66
C GLU A 20 13.59 -3.53 30.75
N ARG A 21 13.81 -3.82 29.47
CA ARG A 21 12.71 -4.10 28.54
C ARG A 21 12.05 -5.38 29.06
N SER A 22 11.05 -5.20 29.92
CA SER A 22 10.15 -6.26 30.34
C SER A 22 9.61 -6.90 29.08
N GLY A 23 10.17 -8.06 28.73
CA GLY A 23 9.79 -8.84 27.56
C GLY A 23 8.41 -9.46 27.74
N LYS A 24 7.38 -8.64 27.76
CA LYS A 24 6.06 -9.10 27.36
C LYS A 24 6.15 -9.27 25.84
N SER A 25 6.14 -10.53 25.41
CA SER A 25 6.00 -10.91 24.01
C SER A 25 4.90 -10.05 23.38
N ARG A 26 5.27 -9.14 22.48
CA ARG A 26 4.35 -8.32 21.69
C ARG A 26 3.86 -9.11 20.47
N GLN A 27 3.76 -10.43 20.60
CA GLN A 27 3.28 -11.26 19.51
C GLN A 27 1.89 -10.78 19.06
N GLY A 28 1.82 -10.32 17.82
CA GLY A 28 0.58 -9.89 17.18
C GLY A 28 0.25 -8.40 17.29
N LEU A 29 1.05 -7.59 18.01
CA LEU A 29 0.89 -6.14 17.99
C LEU A 29 1.75 -5.50 16.90
N PRO A 30 1.30 -4.41 16.25
CA PRO A 30 2.10 -3.67 15.30
C PRO A 30 3.33 -3.03 15.99
N ASP A 31 4.42 -2.90 15.24
CA ASP A 31 5.63 -2.18 15.68
C ASP A 31 5.45 -0.67 15.63
N ALA A 32 4.60 -0.19 14.70
CA ALA A 32 4.22 1.20 14.58
C ALA A 32 2.76 1.33 14.13
N GLU A 33 2.08 2.33 14.66
CA GLU A 33 0.72 2.73 14.26
C GLU A 33 0.68 4.22 13.94
N SER A 34 -0.17 4.61 12.98
CA SER A 34 -0.40 5.99 12.61
C SER A 34 -1.85 6.20 12.19
N TRP A 35 -2.42 7.34 12.58
CA TRP A 35 -3.77 7.75 12.16
C TRP A 35 -3.68 8.89 11.14
N ASN A 36 -4.60 8.89 10.17
CA ASN A 36 -4.57 9.81 9.02
C ASN A 36 -3.21 9.78 8.33
N ALA A 37 -2.74 8.57 8.05
CA ALA A 37 -1.43 8.32 7.46
C ALA A 37 -1.41 8.72 5.99
N THR A 38 -0.25 9.22 5.54
CA THR A 38 0.05 9.41 4.12
C THR A 38 1.39 8.77 3.81
N ILE A 39 1.39 7.83 2.86
CA ILE A 39 2.58 7.14 2.38
C ILE A 39 2.86 7.62 0.95
N THR A 40 4.10 7.94 0.65
CA THR A 40 4.55 8.20 -0.71
C THR A 40 5.48 7.08 -1.15
N LEU A 41 5.07 6.34 -2.17
CA LEU A 41 5.92 5.32 -2.79
C LEU A 41 6.70 5.95 -3.94
N THR A 42 7.99 5.63 -4.01
CA THR A 42 8.89 6.12 -5.05
C THR A 42 9.64 4.97 -5.70
N ASN A 43 9.92 5.08 -6.99
CA ASN A 43 10.80 4.17 -7.70
C ASN A 43 11.89 4.97 -8.39
N LYS A 44 13.17 4.67 -8.11
CA LYS A 44 14.35 5.40 -8.63
C LYS A 44 14.29 6.92 -8.40
N GLY A 45 13.63 7.33 -7.30
CA GLY A 45 13.48 8.75 -6.94
C GLY A 45 12.24 9.44 -7.53
N ALA A 46 11.55 8.83 -8.49
CA ALA A 46 10.29 9.33 -9.03
C ALA A 46 9.11 8.85 -8.18
N LYS A 47 8.14 9.73 -7.93
CA LYS A 47 6.90 9.42 -7.21
C LYS A 47 6.03 8.50 -8.05
N ARG A 48 5.62 7.36 -7.48
CA ARG A 48 4.77 6.36 -8.16
C ARG A 48 3.38 6.23 -7.55
N ALA A 49 3.25 6.42 -6.24
CA ALA A 49 1.95 6.47 -5.59
C ALA A 49 1.95 7.37 -4.36
N VAL A 50 0.77 7.92 -4.04
CA VAL A 50 0.47 8.57 -2.77
C VAL A 50 -0.75 7.88 -2.17
N ILE A 51 -0.58 7.19 -1.05
CA ILE A 51 -1.62 6.39 -0.39
C ILE A 51 -2.00 7.10 0.91
N ARG A 52 -3.28 7.30 1.12
CA ARG A 52 -3.87 7.86 2.34
C ARG A 52 -4.75 6.81 2.99
N ALA A 53 -4.68 6.69 4.32
CA ALA A 53 -5.55 5.80 5.09
C ALA A 53 -5.90 6.43 6.43
N GLY A 54 -7.07 6.12 6.95
CA GLY A 54 -7.47 6.57 8.29
C GLY A 54 -6.58 5.98 9.37
N HIS A 55 -6.18 4.72 9.23
CA HIS A 55 -5.30 4.02 10.17
C HIS A 55 -4.28 3.14 9.42
N LEU A 56 -3.05 3.12 9.91
CA LEU A 56 -1.92 2.34 9.42
C LEU A 56 -1.31 1.54 10.57
N GLU A 57 -1.05 0.27 10.33
CA GLU A 57 -0.31 -0.63 11.21
C GLU A 57 0.90 -1.20 10.46
N LYS A 58 2.10 -1.11 11.05
CA LYS A 58 3.32 -1.66 10.47
C LYS A 58 3.89 -2.78 11.32
N TYR A 59 4.26 -3.88 10.65
CA TYR A 59 4.82 -5.09 11.24
C TYR A 59 6.20 -5.38 10.63
N ASN A 60 7.26 -4.90 11.27
CA ASN A 60 8.62 -4.94 10.73
C ASN A 60 9.17 -6.36 10.53
N GLU A 61 8.87 -7.29 11.45
CA GLU A 61 9.32 -8.68 11.33
C GLU A 61 8.72 -9.41 10.12
N ARG A 62 7.54 -8.96 9.67
CA ARG A 62 6.82 -9.55 8.53
C ARG A 62 6.98 -8.72 7.27
N GLN A 63 7.64 -7.57 7.34
CA GLN A 63 7.72 -6.58 6.26
C GLN A 63 6.34 -6.24 5.67
N TYR A 64 5.35 -6.09 6.54
CA TYR A 64 3.94 -5.99 6.21
C TYR A 64 3.34 -4.70 6.77
N ILE A 65 2.51 -4.04 5.96
CA ILE A 65 1.73 -2.86 6.35
C ILE A 65 0.26 -3.15 6.08
N LEU A 66 -0.57 -2.92 7.10
CA LEU A 66 -2.02 -2.91 6.98
C LEU A 66 -2.52 -1.46 6.98
N LEU A 67 -3.30 -1.13 5.98
CA LEU A 67 -4.00 0.15 5.85
C LEU A 67 -5.49 -0.11 5.97
N ASN A 68 -6.18 0.62 6.83
CA ASN A 68 -7.62 0.49 7.03
C ASN A 68 -8.29 1.85 7.29
N GLU A 69 -9.60 1.86 7.54
CA GLU A 69 -10.41 3.06 7.69
C GLU A 69 -10.38 3.96 6.45
N GLU A 70 -10.76 3.37 5.32
CA GLU A 70 -10.79 3.97 3.99
C GLU A 70 -9.38 4.26 3.44
N VAL A 71 -9.05 3.60 2.36
CA VAL A 71 -7.81 3.77 1.62
C VAL A 71 -8.10 4.52 0.32
N ASP A 72 -7.30 5.55 0.06
CA ASP A 72 -7.34 6.36 -1.16
C ASP A 72 -5.92 6.47 -1.71
N ALA A 73 -5.67 5.91 -2.90
CA ALA A 73 -4.36 5.84 -3.51
C ALA A 73 -4.36 6.52 -4.88
N ASP A 74 -3.52 7.54 -5.05
CA ASP A 74 -3.24 8.17 -6.33
C ASP A 74 -1.97 7.58 -6.94
N PHE A 75 -2.03 7.11 -8.20
CA PHE A 75 -0.91 6.57 -8.94
C PHE A 75 -0.39 7.55 -9.99
N PHE A 76 0.90 7.43 -10.28
CA PHE A 76 1.62 8.33 -11.18
C PHE A 76 2.53 7.51 -12.10
N ASN A 77 2.63 7.93 -13.36
CA ASN A 77 3.56 7.34 -14.32
C ASN A 77 5.03 7.72 -14.05
N GLU A 78 5.94 7.28 -14.89
CA GLU A 78 7.38 7.56 -14.76
C GLU A 78 7.74 9.06 -14.81
N ASN A 79 6.89 9.89 -15.41
CA ASN A 79 7.03 11.34 -15.50
C ASN A 79 6.34 12.08 -14.35
N GLU A 80 5.91 11.35 -13.30
CA GLU A 80 5.15 11.87 -12.16
C GLU A 80 3.81 12.53 -12.53
N VAL A 81 3.25 12.17 -13.69
CA VAL A 81 1.90 12.59 -14.10
C VAL A 81 0.91 11.63 -13.47
N TYR A 82 -0.15 12.19 -12.88
CA TYR A 82 -1.27 11.41 -12.34
C TYR A 82 -1.93 10.59 -13.44
N THR A 83 -2.25 9.33 -13.13
CA THR A 83 -2.87 8.39 -14.09
C THR A 83 -4.13 7.72 -13.54
N THR A 84 -4.13 7.34 -12.27
CA THR A 84 -5.18 6.46 -11.74
C THR A 84 -5.42 6.75 -10.26
N ASN A 85 -6.67 6.67 -9.82
CA ASN A 85 -7.05 6.66 -8.40
C ASN A 85 -7.68 5.32 -8.03
N LEU A 86 -7.29 4.77 -6.89
CA LEU A 86 -7.87 3.57 -6.29
C LEU A 86 -8.47 3.91 -4.95
N LYS A 87 -9.67 3.41 -4.67
CA LYS A 87 -10.31 3.44 -3.36
C LYS A 87 -10.68 2.04 -2.90
N SER A 88 -10.48 1.77 -1.61
CA SER A 88 -10.87 0.50 -0.97
C SER A 88 -11.13 0.71 0.52
N LYS A 89 -11.66 -0.31 1.19
CA LYS A 89 -11.81 -0.28 2.66
C LYS A 89 -10.49 -0.54 3.36
N ILE A 90 -9.70 -1.47 2.82
CA ILE A 90 -8.45 -1.98 3.38
C ILE A 90 -7.44 -2.10 2.24
N ALA A 91 -6.16 -1.91 2.55
CA ALA A 91 -5.07 -2.37 1.71
C ALA A 91 -3.98 -3.03 2.55
N GLU A 92 -3.38 -4.06 1.99
CA GLU A 92 -2.26 -4.80 2.56
C GLU A 92 -1.04 -4.62 1.65
N VAL A 93 0.09 -4.27 2.23
CA VAL A 93 1.35 -4.09 1.50
C VAL A 93 2.36 -5.08 2.04
N ASP A 94 2.88 -5.91 1.15
CA ASP A 94 4.06 -6.74 1.38
C ASP A 94 5.28 -5.98 0.87
N GLU A 95 6.14 -5.51 1.79
CA GLU A 95 7.34 -4.74 1.45
C GLU A 95 8.48 -5.65 0.93
N GLU A 96 8.42 -6.97 1.17
CA GLU A 96 9.42 -7.93 0.70
C GLU A 96 9.18 -8.29 -0.77
N GLU A 97 7.93 -8.49 -1.14
CA GLU A 97 7.53 -8.91 -2.49
C GLU A 97 7.16 -7.73 -3.41
N ASP A 98 7.18 -6.48 -2.92
CA ASP A 98 6.69 -5.29 -3.64
C ASP A 98 5.25 -5.46 -4.14
N PHE A 99 4.39 -5.99 -3.28
CA PHE A 99 3.04 -6.41 -3.61
C PHE A 99 2.00 -5.67 -2.76
N LEU A 100 0.88 -5.27 -3.38
CA LEU A 100 -0.23 -4.64 -2.68
C LEU A 100 -1.54 -5.34 -3.03
N ILE A 101 -2.40 -5.55 -2.04
CA ILE A 101 -3.78 -6.01 -2.24
C ILE A 101 -4.73 -4.95 -1.68
N ALA A 102 -5.62 -4.43 -2.51
CA ALA A 102 -6.77 -3.63 -2.10
C ALA A 102 -7.98 -4.54 -1.88
N ILE A 103 -8.71 -4.35 -0.78
CA ILE A 103 -9.78 -5.23 -0.33
C ILE A 103 -11.01 -4.43 0.06
N GLY A 104 -12.15 -4.86 -0.41
CA GLY A 104 -13.48 -4.40 -0.04
C GLY A 104 -13.93 -3.15 -0.80
N ASN A 105 -14.91 -3.32 -1.68
CA ASN A 105 -15.50 -2.28 -2.51
C ASN A 105 -14.43 -1.50 -3.30
N VAL A 106 -13.52 -2.21 -3.94
CA VAL A 106 -12.45 -1.59 -4.72
C VAL A 106 -13.02 -0.87 -5.93
N ILE A 107 -12.67 0.40 -6.06
CA ILE A 107 -13.02 1.26 -7.19
C ILE A 107 -11.72 1.84 -7.73
N VAL A 108 -11.47 1.64 -9.02
CA VAL A 108 -10.32 2.23 -9.71
C VAL A 108 -10.82 3.10 -10.83
N VAL A 109 -10.31 4.33 -10.92
CA VAL A 109 -10.68 5.31 -11.96
C VAL A 109 -9.41 5.82 -12.59
N SER A 110 -9.26 5.64 -13.91
CA SER A 110 -8.15 6.22 -14.67
C SER A 110 -8.46 7.66 -15.09
N ASP A 111 -7.43 8.39 -15.48
CA ASP A 111 -7.55 9.75 -16.01
C ASP A 111 -8.29 9.82 -17.36
N SER A 112 -8.29 8.71 -18.12
CA SER A 112 -9.11 8.55 -19.35
C SER A 112 -10.60 8.39 -19.05
N GLY A 113 -11.00 8.14 -17.79
CA GLY A 113 -12.38 7.93 -17.35
C GLY A 113 -12.83 6.49 -17.33
N VAL A 114 -11.93 5.53 -17.62
CA VAL A 114 -12.18 4.10 -17.41
C VAL A 114 -12.38 3.82 -15.92
N THR A 115 -13.36 2.99 -15.59
CA THR A 115 -13.66 2.64 -14.19
C THR A 115 -13.77 1.13 -14.00
N LEU A 116 -13.08 0.60 -13.00
CA LEU A 116 -13.15 -0.79 -12.56
C LEU A 116 -13.76 -0.87 -11.16
N PHE A 117 -14.73 -1.78 -10.97
CA PHE A 117 -15.27 -2.16 -9.67
C PHE A 117 -15.01 -3.65 -9.42
N THR A 118 -14.52 -3.98 -8.23
CA THR A 118 -14.26 -5.37 -7.81
C THR A 118 -14.27 -5.46 -6.27
N ASP A 119 -14.22 -6.66 -5.71
CA ASP A 119 -14.09 -6.85 -4.26
C ASP A 119 -12.63 -6.84 -3.82
N THR A 120 -11.73 -7.39 -4.62
CA THR A 120 -10.28 -7.33 -4.37
C THR A 120 -9.53 -6.93 -5.64
N LEU A 121 -8.37 -6.30 -5.49
CA LEU A 121 -7.46 -6.00 -6.59
C LEU A 121 -6.03 -6.09 -6.11
N SER A 122 -5.23 -6.89 -6.79
CA SER A 122 -3.81 -7.06 -6.54
C SER A 122 -2.98 -6.19 -7.47
N TRP A 123 -1.94 -5.56 -6.94
CA TRP A 123 -0.92 -4.86 -7.70
C TRP A 123 0.44 -5.51 -7.47
N ASP A 124 1.01 -6.03 -8.54
CA ASP A 124 2.36 -6.56 -8.60
C ASP A 124 3.27 -5.47 -9.19
N ASN A 125 4.05 -4.81 -8.34
CA ASN A 125 4.91 -3.70 -8.76
C ASN A 125 6.11 -4.19 -9.61
N VAL A 126 6.53 -5.44 -9.45
CA VAL A 126 7.64 -6.02 -10.21
C VAL A 126 7.24 -6.26 -11.67
N ARG A 127 6.01 -6.73 -11.88
CA ARG A 127 5.44 -6.99 -13.20
C ARG A 127 4.71 -5.78 -13.79
N GLU A 128 4.52 -4.73 -13.01
CA GLU A 128 3.72 -3.53 -13.35
C GLU A 128 2.30 -3.91 -13.81
N LYS A 129 1.66 -4.84 -13.06
CA LYS A 129 0.34 -5.40 -13.37
C LYS A 129 -0.62 -5.26 -12.21
N VAL A 130 -1.87 -4.97 -12.56
CA VAL A 130 -3.02 -5.11 -11.66
C VAL A 130 -3.87 -6.28 -12.10
N TYR A 131 -4.38 -7.07 -11.15
CA TYR A 131 -5.22 -8.23 -11.46
C TYR A 131 -6.14 -8.61 -10.31
N THR A 132 -7.23 -9.28 -10.65
CA THR A 132 -8.15 -9.91 -9.70
C THR A 132 -8.77 -11.17 -10.31
N ASP A 133 -9.11 -12.13 -9.45
CA ASP A 133 -9.89 -13.32 -9.80
C ASP A 133 -11.38 -13.14 -9.46
N ASP A 134 -11.75 -12.02 -8.86
CA ASP A 134 -13.12 -11.72 -8.46
C ASP A 134 -14.01 -11.28 -9.62
N LYS A 135 -15.28 -11.05 -9.29
CA LYS A 135 -16.22 -10.42 -10.20
C LYS A 135 -15.82 -8.99 -10.48
N VAL A 136 -15.92 -8.58 -11.74
CA VAL A 136 -15.63 -7.23 -12.17
C VAL A 136 -16.80 -6.59 -12.89
N ILE A 137 -16.96 -5.29 -12.69
CA ILE A 137 -17.71 -4.38 -13.53
C ILE A 137 -16.71 -3.38 -14.09
N PHE A 138 -16.60 -3.32 -15.40
CA PHE A 138 -15.65 -2.46 -16.09
C PHE A 138 -16.40 -1.51 -17.01
N ILE A 139 -16.18 -0.21 -16.83
CA ILE A 139 -16.80 0.84 -17.64
C ILE A 139 -15.69 1.44 -18.51
N THR A 140 -15.89 1.40 -19.82
CA THR A 140 -14.95 1.95 -20.82
C THR A 140 -15.05 3.47 -20.92
N GLU A 141 -14.12 4.09 -21.66
CA GLU A 141 -14.17 5.53 -21.97
C GLU A 141 -15.47 5.91 -22.70
N GLU A 142 -15.98 5.02 -23.55
CA GLU A 142 -17.24 5.21 -24.29
C GLU A 142 -18.48 4.96 -23.43
N GLN A 143 -18.30 4.71 -22.12
CA GLN A 143 -19.36 4.41 -21.14
C GLN A 143 -20.07 3.07 -21.37
N ASP A 144 -19.46 2.16 -22.11
CA ASP A 144 -19.93 0.78 -22.22
C ASP A 144 -19.60 0.03 -20.93
N THR A 145 -20.56 -0.74 -20.42
CA THR A 145 -20.39 -1.51 -19.19
C THR A 145 -20.18 -2.99 -19.52
N LEU A 146 -19.05 -3.52 -19.10
CA LEU A 146 -18.65 -4.91 -19.26
C LEU A 146 -18.65 -5.62 -17.91
N TYR A 147 -19.06 -6.88 -17.91
CA TYR A 147 -19.10 -7.72 -16.71
C TYR A 147 -18.25 -8.96 -16.92
N GLY A 148 -17.65 -9.46 -15.85
CA GLY A 148 -16.89 -10.71 -15.92
C GLY A 148 -16.39 -11.22 -14.58
N ILE A 149 -15.57 -12.26 -14.67
CA ILE A 149 -14.83 -12.83 -13.54
C ILE A 149 -13.37 -12.87 -13.97
N GLY A 150 -12.50 -12.32 -13.13
CA GLY A 150 -11.08 -12.18 -13.42
C GLY A 150 -10.78 -11.02 -14.37
N PHE A 151 -9.79 -10.23 -13.99
CA PHE A 151 -9.34 -9.05 -14.74
C PHE A 151 -7.82 -8.93 -14.64
N GLU A 152 -7.18 -8.46 -15.68
CA GLU A 152 -5.77 -8.14 -15.73
C GLU A 152 -5.56 -6.88 -16.57
N SER A 153 -4.67 -5.98 -16.12
CA SER A 153 -4.30 -4.77 -16.86
C SER A 153 -2.92 -4.27 -16.44
N ASP A 154 -2.41 -3.23 -17.12
CA ASP A 154 -1.43 -2.30 -16.59
C ASP A 154 -2.07 -1.37 -15.53
N VAL A 155 -1.24 -0.57 -14.86
CA VAL A 155 -1.69 0.34 -13.78
C VAL A 155 -2.56 1.48 -14.31
N GLU A 156 -2.35 1.88 -15.56
CA GLU A 156 -3.10 2.92 -16.26
C GLU A 156 -4.49 2.47 -16.73
N LEU A 157 -4.77 1.16 -16.71
CA LEU A 157 -5.98 0.51 -17.26
C LEU A 157 -6.12 0.63 -18.78
N ASP A 158 -5.02 0.84 -19.50
CA ASP A 158 -5.01 0.99 -20.96
C ASP A 158 -5.04 -0.36 -21.69
N ASN A 159 -4.31 -1.35 -21.15
CA ASN A 159 -4.18 -2.68 -21.74
C ASN A 159 -4.88 -3.73 -20.87
N TRP A 160 -6.18 -3.69 -20.84
CA TRP A 160 -7.00 -4.53 -19.97
C TRP A 160 -7.54 -5.79 -20.66
N LYS A 161 -7.85 -6.79 -19.84
CA LYS A 161 -8.47 -8.04 -20.25
C LYS A 161 -9.39 -8.57 -19.15
N ILE A 162 -10.63 -8.88 -19.49
CA ILE A 162 -11.54 -9.67 -18.64
C ILE A 162 -11.35 -11.15 -19.01
N LEU A 163 -11.02 -11.99 -18.02
CA LEU A 163 -10.65 -13.39 -18.24
C LEU A 163 -11.86 -14.24 -18.60
N SER A 164 -12.99 -14.02 -17.95
CA SER A 164 -14.26 -14.72 -18.21
C SER A 164 -15.38 -13.69 -18.33
N PRO A 165 -15.56 -13.06 -19.51
CA PRO A 165 -16.62 -12.07 -19.70
C PRO A 165 -17.99 -12.72 -19.58
N THR A 166 -18.90 -12.02 -18.87
CA THR A 166 -20.30 -12.43 -18.70
C THR A 166 -21.18 -11.30 -19.20
N GLY A 167 -21.97 -11.55 -20.25
CA GLY A 167 -22.87 -10.52 -20.80
C GLY A 167 -23.36 -10.89 -22.20
N VAL A 168 -24.45 -10.29 -22.61
CA VAL A 168 -24.98 -10.40 -23.97
C VAL A 168 -24.52 -9.19 -24.76
N PHE A 169 -23.61 -9.38 -25.69
CA PHE A 169 -23.26 -8.34 -26.66
C PHE A 169 -24.42 -8.13 -27.59
N HIS A 170 -24.98 -6.93 -27.63
CA HIS A 170 -25.90 -6.53 -28.71
C HIS A 170 -25.08 -5.91 -29.82
N GLU A 171 -24.94 -6.63 -30.91
CA GLU A 171 -24.38 -6.09 -32.14
C GLU A 171 -25.30 -4.94 -32.62
N LYS A 172 -24.80 -3.70 -32.62
CA LYS A 172 -25.49 -2.59 -33.28
C LYS A 172 -25.38 -2.77 -34.79
N ASN A 173 -26.51 -3.19 -35.45
CA ASN A 173 -26.65 -3.12 -36.89
C ASN A 173 -26.68 -1.67 -37.40
#